data_1721f0dc54d06314904fa9d2e9ab8f03
#
_entry.id   1721f0dc54d06314904fa9d2e9ab8f03
#
_cell.length_a   1.000
_cell.length_b   1.000
_cell.length_c   1.000
_cell.angle_alpha   90.00
_cell.angle_beta   90.00
_cell.angle_gamma   90.00
#
_symmetry.space_group_name_H-M   'P 1'
#
loop_
_entity.id
_entity.type
_entity.pdbx_description
1 polymer ?
#
loop_
_entity_poly.entity_id
_entity_poly.type
_entity_poly.pdbx_seq_one_letter_code
_entity_poly.pdbx_strand_id
1 'polypeptide(L)'
;MRPIIFLCMFAIDLPASFIPLRIAEMDLGLLGLPPDVVMGLPLSFEMCAVGIGILIGSFWSQKSGWRPLLLWGALLVALGNVASGLVSDSLAYILSRGGAGFGYGLINLAGQVFVVSHSSPEHRAGNLSALVAGLYAGFLCGSAFGGLIADNLGYASAFLVSAGLMAIIGIFLHFALPREAWTPEPSASGRISLRGLGAFFSDIKMTGLLLGNIFPCAFVTVCLFQFFLPVSLSQAGVSPAGIGRVFLLFCLVIIYLGPFFGRAVDKSPNKLVWLVGGGFLCIGGIIALLLLDGLAAAFACVALLALCNAIVASAQGTYALEIPVSRQVGSGRTVGIYNITELLGQMLGPVALGQVIALWGVNSGLLGMAAVLAVLNILFALTGRLAKAGA
;
A
#
# COMPACT_ATOMS: atom_id res chain seq x y z
N MET A 1 7.55 -5.09 19.55
CA MET A 1 6.58 -4.89 18.47
C MET A 1 7.14 -5.12 17.06
N ARG A 2 8.37 -4.71 16.71
CA ARG A 2 8.95 -4.91 15.35
C ARG A 2 8.89 -6.37 14.84
N PRO A 3 9.34 -7.40 15.59
CA PRO A 3 9.24 -8.77 15.11
C PRO A 3 7.80 -9.24 14.91
N ILE A 4 6.91 -8.80 15.78
CA ILE A 4 5.48 -9.16 15.72
C ILE A 4 4.85 -8.61 14.44
N ILE A 5 5.04 -7.31 14.15
CA ILE A 5 4.47 -6.70 12.96
C ILE A 5 5.08 -7.29 11.68
N PHE A 6 6.38 -7.57 11.68
CA PHE A 6 7.04 -8.27 10.58
C PHE A 6 6.38 -9.64 10.33
N LEU A 7 6.19 -10.45 11.36
CA LEU A 7 5.57 -11.77 11.23
C LEU A 7 4.10 -11.70 10.78
N CYS A 8 3.34 -10.73 11.30
CA CYS A 8 1.97 -10.49 10.86
C CYS A 8 1.94 -10.13 9.37
N MET A 9 2.76 -9.17 8.94
CA MET A 9 2.82 -8.77 7.53
C MET A 9 3.34 -9.89 6.63
N PHE A 10 4.35 -10.62 7.08
CA PHE A 10 4.83 -11.80 6.36
C PHE A 10 3.70 -12.81 6.08
N ALA A 11 2.88 -13.10 7.09
CA ALA A 11 1.77 -14.02 6.94
C ALA A 11 0.63 -13.43 6.07
N ILE A 12 0.26 -12.16 6.26
CA ILE A 12 -0.78 -11.46 5.49
C ILE A 12 -0.44 -11.45 4.01
N ASP A 13 0.81 -11.12 3.68
CA ASP A 13 1.24 -10.78 2.33
C ASP A 13 1.85 -11.98 1.57
N LEU A 14 1.83 -13.18 2.14
CA LEU A 14 2.15 -14.42 1.39
C LEU A 14 1.39 -14.49 0.05
N PRO A 15 0.08 -14.24 -0.03
CA PRO A 15 -0.65 -14.31 -1.29
C PRO A 15 -0.50 -13.07 -2.18
N ALA A 16 0.16 -12.01 -1.77
CA ALA A 16 0.16 -10.71 -2.46
C ALA A 16 0.63 -10.79 -3.93
N SER A 17 1.58 -11.67 -4.25
CA SER A 17 2.11 -11.82 -5.61
C SER A 17 1.18 -12.57 -6.58
N PHE A 18 0.13 -13.24 -6.09
CA PHE A 18 -0.74 -14.07 -6.92
C PHE A 18 -2.26 -13.88 -6.66
N ILE A 19 -2.65 -12.86 -5.92
CA ILE A 19 -4.08 -12.54 -5.70
C ILE A 19 -4.87 -12.45 -7.03
N PRO A 20 -4.40 -11.69 -8.06
CA PRO A 20 -5.12 -11.61 -9.34
C PRO A 20 -5.03 -12.91 -10.15
N LEU A 21 -4.02 -13.75 -9.91
CA LEU A 21 -3.88 -15.03 -10.60
C LEU A 21 -4.85 -16.08 -10.06
N ARG A 22 -5.12 -16.05 -8.75
CA ARG A 22 -6.07 -16.97 -8.13
C ARG A 22 -7.49 -16.77 -8.63
N ILE A 23 -7.95 -15.51 -8.79
CA ILE A 23 -9.29 -15.25 -9.34
C ILE A 23 -9.36 -15.59 -10.84
N ALA A 24 -8.23 -15.50 -11.57
CA ALA A 24 -8.16 -15.89 -12.98
C ALA A 24 -8.41 -17.41 -13.20
N GLU A 25 -8.28 -18.25 -12.18
CA GLU A 25 -8.66 -19.67 -12.22
C GLU A 25 -10.17 -19.90 -12.02
N MET A 26 -10.95 -18.86 -11.68
CA MET A 26 -12.37 -18.92 -11.39
C MET A 26 -13.18 -18.40 -12.58
N ASP A 27 -14.52 -18.51 -12.50
CA ASP A 27 -15.40 -17.88 -13.47
C ASP A 27 -15.32 -16.35 -13.34
N LEU A 28 -14.90 -15.68 -14.41
CA LEU A 28 -14.79 -14.23 -14.50
C LEU A 28 -16.08 -13.55 -14.99
N GLY A 29 -17.16 -14.30 -15.19
CA GLY A 29 -18.47 -13.79 -15.68
C GLY A 29 -19.25 -12.99 -14.62
N LEU A 30 -18.60 -12.23 -13.75
CA LEU A 30 -19.21 -11.49 -12.66
C LEU A 30 -19.90 -10.20 -13.15
N LEU A 31 -21.24 -10.13 -12.97
CA LEU A 31 -22.06 -8.91 -13.23
C LEU A 31 -21.88 -8.30 -14.64
N GLY A 32 -21.44 -9.07 -15.63
CA GLY A 32 -21.17 -8.57 -16.98
C GLY A 32 -19.97 -7.64 -17.09
N LEU A 33 -19.11 -7.61 -16.07
CA LEU A 33 -17.86 -6.82 -16.08
C LEU A 33 -16.80 -7.49 -16.98
N PRO A 34 -15.90 -6.69 -17.59
CA PRO A 34 -14.76 -7.24 -18.32
C PRO A 34 -13.87 -8.11 -17.42
N PRO A 35 -13.29 -9.22 -17.91
CA PRO A 35 -12.43 -10.11 -17.15
C PRO A 35 -11.26 -9.39 -16.45
N ASP A 36 -10.62 -8.43 -17.14
CA ASP A 36 -9.50 -7.65 -16.56
C ASP A 36 -9.94 -6.81 -15.37
N VAL A 37 -11.18 -6.31 -15.35
CA VAL A 37 -11.77 -5.60 -14.22
C VAL A 37 -12.00 -6.56 -13.06
N VAL A 38 -12.58 -7.74 -13.35
CA VAL A 38 -12.86 -8.76 -12.33
C VAL A 38 -11.57 -9.23 -11.64
N MET A 39 -10.50 -9.40 -12.39
CA MET A 39 -9.17 -9.76 -11.84
C MET A 39 -8.59 -8.66 -10.92
N GLY A 40 -8.94 -7.40 -11.12
CA GLY A 40 -8.52 -6.28 -10.27
C GLY A 40 -9.35 -6.11 -8.99
N LEU A 41 -10.60 -6.63 -8.97
CA LEU A 41 -11.54 -6.43 -7.85
C LEU A 41 -11.03 -6.95 -6.50
N PRO A 42 -10.37 -8.12 -6.37
CA PRO A 42 -9.90 -8.62 -5.08
C PRO A 42 -8.94 -7.65 -4.39
N LEU A 43 -7.97 -7.09 -5.14
CA LEU A 43 -7.01 -6.11 -4.62
C LEU A 43 -7.69 -4.80 -4.25
N SER A 44 -8.55 -4.29 -5.12
CA SER A 44 -9.27 -3.04 -4.88
C SER A 44 -10.21 -3.14 -3.67
N PHE A 45 -10.94 -4.25 -3.55
CA PHE A 45 -11.84 -4.49 -2.43
C PHE A 45 -11.08 -4.72 -1.11
N GLU A 46 -9.94 -5.41 -1.18
CA GLU A 46 -9.04 -5.58 -0.05
C GLU A 46 -8.53 -4.23 0.48
N MET A 47 -8.02 -3.35 -0.40
CA MET A 47 -7.54 -2.02 0.00
C MET A 47 -8.66 -1.12 0.54
N CYS A 48 -9.86 -1.21 -0.04
CA CYS A 48 -11.05 -0.56 0.50
C CYS A 48 -11.34 -1.03 1.94
N ALA A 49 -11.33 -2.33 2.16
CA ALA A 49 -11.57 -2.94 3.47
C ALA A 49 -10.46 -2.60 4.48
N VAL A 50 -9.19 -2.50 4.05
CA VAL A 50 -8.08 -1.99 4.89
C VAL A 50 -8.41 -0.59 5.41
N GLY A 51 -8.87 0.30 4.54
CA GLY A 51 -9.26 1.66 4.94
C GLY A 51 -10.41 1.69 5.93
N ILE A 52 -11.45 0.89 5.69
CA ILE A 52 -12.59 0.75 6.61
C ILE A 52 -12.12 0.19 7.96
N GLY A 53 -11.23 -0.81 7.95
CA GLY A 53 -10.63 -1.38 9.14
C GLY A 53 -9.84 -0.38 9.98
N ILE A 54 -9.04 0.48 9.33
CA ILE A 54 -8.31 1.58 9.99
C ILE A 54 -9.30 2.59 10.59
N LEU A 55 -10.32 3.01 9.85
CA LEU A 55 -11.31 3.97 10.32
C LEU A 55 -12.10 3.44 11.54
N ILE A 56 -12.69 2.26 11.43
CA ILE A 56 -13.44 1.63 12.51
C ILE A 56 -12.53 1.32 13.70
N GLY A 57 -11.35 0.78 13.42
CA GLY A 57 -10.33 0.48 14.44
C GLY A 57 -9.89 1.71 15.21
N SER A 58 -9.84 2.88 14.57
CA SER A 58 -9.44 4.13 15.23
C SER A 58 -10.41 4.54 16.34
N PHE A 59 -11.73 4.38 16.12
CA PHE A 59 -12.74 4.59 17.16
C PHE A 59 -12.69 3.50 18.24
N TRP A 60 -12.46 2.26 17.82
CA TRP A 60 -12.39 1.13 18.74
C TRP A 60 -11.15 1.20 19.63
N SER A 61 -9.98 1.58 19.09
CA SER A 61 -8.73 1.71 19.83
C SER A 61 -8.80 2.71 20.99
N GLN A 62 -9.60 3.77 20.85
CA GLN A 62 -9.77 4.76 21.91
C GLN A 62 -10.39 4.14 23.18
N LYS A 63 -11.27 3.15 23.04
CA LYS A 63 -11.95 2.49 24.16
C LYS A 63 -11.20 1.28 24.68
N SER A 64 -10.61 0.47 23.79
CA SER A 64 -10.12 -0.87 24.11
C SER A 64 -8.61 -1.04 23.91
N GLY A 65 -7.93 0.00 23.40
CA GLY A 65 -6.49 -0.04 23.11
C GLY A 65 -6.13 -0.87 21.88
N TRP A 66 -4.86 -1.15 21.75
CA TRP A 66 -4.27 -1.80 20.57
C TRP A 66 -4.44 -3.33 20.56
N ARG A 67 -4.49 -3.97 21.74
CA ARG A 67 -4.46 -5.44 21.86
C ARG A 67 -5.67 -6.14 21.23
N PRO A 68 -6.94 -5.73 21.50
CA PRO A 68 -8.09 -6.33 20.83
C PRO A 68 -8.06 -6.16 19.30
N LEU A 69 -7.60 -5.01 18.80
CA LEU A 69 -7.47 -4.78 17.36
C LEU A 69 -6.51 -5.78 16.72
N LEU A 70 -5.37 -6.02 17.37
CA LEU A 70 -4.36 -6.95 16.88
C LEU A 70 -4.91 -8.39 16.83
N LEU A 71 -5.61 -8.83 17.88
CA LEU A 71 -6.14 -10.20 17.98
C LEU A 71 -7.31 -10.44 17.01
N TRP A 72 -8.27 -9.51 16.95
CA TRP A 72 -9.37 -9.60 16.01
C TRP A 72 -8.89 -9.46 14.56
N GLY A 73 -7.91 -8.59 14.33
CA GLY A 73 -7.27 -8.47 13.03
C GLY A 73 -6.62 -9.78 12.59
N ALA A 74 -5.86 -10.44 13.47
CA ALA A 74 -5.24 -11.73 13.18
C ALA A 74 -6.28 -12.82 12.89
N LEU A 75 -7.37 -12.87 13.66
CA LEU A 75 -8.47 -13.81 13.42
C LEU A 75 -9.14 -13.59 12.05
N LEU A 76 -9.45 -12.33 11.72
CA LEU A 76 -10.11 -12.00 10.45
C LEU A 76 -9.21 -12.28 9.24
N VAL A 77 -7.91 -11.99 9.34
CA VAL A 77 -6.94 -12.35 8.29
C VAL A 77 -6.87 -13.87 8.13
N ALA A 78 -6.77 -14.62 9.23
CA ALA A 78 -6.73 -16.08 9.17
C ALA A 78 -8.00 -16.67 8.51
N LEU A 79 -9.17 -16.22 8.94
CA LEU A 79 -10.47 -16.68 8.37
C LEU A 79 -10.61 -16.24 6.90
N GLY A 80 -10.25 -15.00 6.56
CA GLY A 80 -10.27 -14.50 5.20
C GLY A 80 -9.35 -15.28 4.26
N ASN A 81 -8.16 -15.65 4.73
CA ASN A 81 -7.23 -16.48 3.95
C ASN A 81 -7.68 -17.95 3.85
N VAL A 82 -8.28 -18.54 4.91
CA VAL A 82 -8.94 -19.86 4.80
C VAL A 82 -10.00 -19.82 3.73
N ALA A 83 -10.90 -18.82 3.79
CA ALA A 83 -11.96 -18.67 2.80
C ALA A 83 -11.38 -18.50 1.39
N SER A 84 -10.38 -17.61 1.21
CA SER A 84 -9.70 -17.38 -0.09
C SER A 84 -9.08 -18.64 -0.68
N GLY A 85 -8.58 -19.55 0.16
CA GLY A 85 -8.02 -20.83 -0.28
C GLY A 85 -9.08 -21.86 -0.69
N LEU A 86 -10.23 -21.87 -0.03
CA LEU A 86 -11.25 -22.90 -0.19
C LEU A 86 -12.35 -22.55 -1.20
N VAL A 87 -12.64 -21.27 -1.42
CA VAL A 87 -13.70 -20.84 -2.32
C VAL A 87 -13.29 -21.01 -3.79
N SER A 88 -14.29 -21.34 -4.63
CA SER A 88 -14.14 -21.47 -6.08
C SER A 88 -14.99 -20.46 -6.85
N ASP A 89 -15.78 -19.64 -6.17
CA ASP A 89 -16.61 -18.58 -6.73
C ASP A 89 -15.92 -17.22 -6.63
N SER A 90 -15.92 -16.45 -7.73
CA SER A 90 -15.25 -15.15 -7.81
C SER A 90 -15.78 -14.14 -6.81
N LEU A 91 -17.10 -14.07 -6.59
CA LEU A 91 -17.68 -13.13 -5.63
C LEU A 91 -17.28 -13.49 -4.20
N ALA A 92 -17.38 -14.78 -3.85
CA ALA A 92 -16.97 -15.26 -2.52
C ALA A 92 -15.46 -15.01 -2.28
N TYR A 93 -14.63 -15.17 -3.31
CA TYR A 93 -13.20 -14.84 -3.23
C TYR A 93 -12.96 -13.34 -2.97
N ILE A 94 -13.62 -12.45 -3.72
CA ILE A 94 -13.51 -10.99 -3.52
C ILE A 94 -13.94 -10.63 -2.09
N LEU A 95 -15.06 -11.16 -1.61
CA LEU A 95 -15.54 -10.91 -0.24
C LEU A 95 -14.57 -11.43 0.82
N SER A 96 -13.97 -12.59 0.61
CA SER A 96 -12.98 -13.15 1.52
C SER A 96 -11.71 -12.28 1.60
N ARG A 97 -11.27 -11.69 0.48
CA ARG A 97 -10.19 -10.70 0.46
C ARG A 97 -10.57 -9.44 1.24
N GLY A 98 -11.81 -8.99 1.13
CA GLY A 98 -12.32 -7.89 1.97
C GLY A 98 -12.24 -8.19 3.46
N GLY A 99 -12.60 -9.40 3.88
CA GLY A 99 -12.46 -9.84 5.28
C GLY A 99 -11.01 -9.83 5.76
N ALA A 100 -10.08 -10.36 4.94
CA ALA A 100 -8.64 -10.32 5.21
C ALA A 100 -8.12 -8.87 5.25
N GLY A 101 -8.51 -8.03 4.30
CA GLY A 101 -8.14 -6.61 4.25
C GLY A 101 -8.60 -5.82 5.46
N PHE A 102 -9.84 -6.04 5.91
CA PHE A 102 -10.33 -5.40 7.14
C PHE A 102 -9.48 -5.79 8.35
N GLY A 103 -9.14 -7.09 8.49
CA GLY A 103 -8.22 -7.56 9.53
C GLY A 103 -6.83 -6.94 9.42
N TYR A 104 -6.31 -6.80 8.20
CA TYR A 104 -5.04 -6.11 7.93
C TYR A 104 -5.08 -4.66 8.44
N GLY A 105 -6.15 -3.91 8.13
CA GLY A 105 -6.34 -2.54 8.62
C GLY A 105 -6.28 -2.44 10.14
N LEU A 106 -6.93 -3.38 10.85
CA LEU A 106 -6.88 -3.46 12.32
C LEU A 106 -5.47 -3.73 12.85
N ILE A 107 -4.71 -4.66 12.25
CA ILE A 107 -3.33 -4.98 12.65
C ILE A 107 -2.41 -3.80 12.44
N ASN A 108 -2.51 -3.14 11.29
CA ASN A 108 -1.70 -1.95 10.97
C ASN A 108 -1.92 -0.86 12.00
N LEU A 109 -3.17 -0.53 12.29
CA LEU A 109 -3.53 0.46 13.30
C LEU A 109 -3.08 0.04 14.70
N ALA A 110 -3.26 -1.23 15.08
CA ALA A 110 -2.83 -1.75 16.38
C ALA A 110 -1.33 -1.53 16.60
N GLY A 111 -0.51 -1.77 15.57
CA GLY A 111 0.93 -1.49 15.59
C GLY A 111 1.25 -0.01 15.85
N GLN A 112 0.56 0.89 15.16
CA GLN A 112 0.74 2.34 15.33
C GLN A 112 0.31 2.80 16.72
N VAL A 113 -0.87 2.38 17.21
CA VAL A 113 -1.39 2.70 18.54
C VAL A 113 -0.44 2.19 19.63
N PHE A 114 0.08 0.96 19.49
CA PHE A 114 1.07 0.42 20.40
C PHE A 114 2.32 1.30 20.50
N VAL A 115 2.90 1.66 19.35
CA VAL A 115 4.11 2.49 19.32
C VAL A 115 3.85 3.86 19.94
N VAL A 116 2.73 4.47 19.63
CA VAL A 116 2.38 5.80 20.17
C VAL A 116 2.21 5.75 21.70
N SER A 117 1.54 4.72 22.23
CA SER A 117 1.27 4.59 23.67
C SER A 117 2.46 4.12 24.51
N HIS A 118 3.46 3.44 23.91
CA HIS A 118 4.62 2.89 24.62
C HIS A 118 5.94 3.58 24.30
N SER A 119 5.90 4.70 23.58
CA SER A 119 7.11 5.47 23.25
C SER A 119 7.08 6.85 23.90
N SER A 120 8.21 7.25 24.49
CA SER A 120 8.38 8.64 24.89
C SER A 120 8.33 9.59 23.69
N PRO A 121 7.92 10.85 23.87
CA PRO A 121 7.80 11.81 22.76
C PRO A 121 9.05 11.92 21.88
N GLU A 122 10.26 11.84 22.50
CA GLU A 122 11.53 11.97 21.79
C GLU A 122 11.82 10.76 20.87
N HIS A 123 11.37 9.55 21.23
CA HIS A 123 11.64 8.31 20.49
C HIS A 123 10.48 7.87 19.59
N ARG A 124 9.31 8.53 19.68
CA ARG A 124 8.08 8.15 18.99
C ARG A 124 8.26 8.10 17.46
N ALA A 125 8.89 9.11 16.88
CA ALA A 125 9.14 9.17 15.43
C ALA A 125 10.05 8.03 14.95
N GLY A 126 11.16 7.77 15.67
CA GLY A 126 12.07 6.67 15.35
C GLY A 126 11.41 5.30 15.49
N ASN A 127 10.56 5.11 16.48
CA ASN A 127 9.84 3.86 16.69
C ASN A 127 8.74 3.63 15.65
N LEU A 128 8.05 4.69 15.19
CA LEU A 128 7.11 4.61 14.06
C LEU A 128 7.83 4.27 12.75
N SER A 129 8.95 4.91 12.46
CA SER A 129 9.77 4.58 11.28
C SER A 129 10.22 3.12 11.30
N ALA A 130 10.57 2.62 12.47
CA ALA A 130 10.94 1.22 12.65
C ALA A 130 9.77 0.23 12.52
N LEU A 131 8.56 0.64 12.90
CA LEU A 131 7.33 -0.11 12.65
C LEU A 131 7.09 -0.21 11.14
N VAL A 132 7.15 0.91 10.43
CA VAL A 132 6.98 0.98 8.97
C VAL A 132 8.02 0.11 8.25
N ALA A 133 9.28 0.14 8.68
CA ALA A 133 10.31 -0.76 8.12
C ALA A 133 9.96 -2.25 8.34
N GLY A 134 9.41 -2.60 9.50
CA GLY A 134 8.92 -3.95 9.78
C GLY A 134 7.73 -4.35 8.91
N LEU A 135 6.80 -3.43 8.67
CA LEU A 135 5.66 -3.62 7.77
C LEU A 135 6.14 -3.97 6.35
N TYR A 136 7.01 -3.12 5.78
CA TYR A 136 7.54 -3.34 4.43
C TYR A 136 8.38 -4.61 4.34
N ALA A 137 9.26 -4.87 5.30
CA ALA A 137 10.07 -6.10 5.29
C ALA A 137 9.18 -7.36 5.34
N GLY A 138 8.12 -7.37 6.15
CA GLY A 138 7.16 -8.46 6.22
C GLY A 138 6.42 -8.66 4.90
N PHE A 139 5.83 -7.60 4.35
CA PHE A 139 5.18 -7.59 3.03
C PHE A 139 6.07 -8.20 1.95
N LEU A 140 7.28 -7.73 1.88
CA LEU A 140 8.22 -8.07 0.83
C LEU A 140 8.71 -9.52 0.93
N CYS A 141 9.08 -9.96 2.12
CA CYS A 141 9.45 -11.36 2.35
C CYS A 141 8.25 -12.29 2.15
N GLY A 142 7.08 -11.91 2.66
CA GLY A 142 5.85 -12.69 2.53
C GLY A 142 5.50 -12.94 1.07
N SER A 143 5.40 -11.90 0.25
CA SER A 143 5.05 -12.02 -1.16
C SER A 143 6.03 -12.87 -1.98
N ALA A 144 7.32 -12.81 -1.65
CA ALA A 144 8.33 -13.62 -2.32
C ALA A 144 8.25 -15.11 -1.95
N PHE A 145 8.13 -15.41 -0.65
CA PHE A 145 7.96 -16.80 -0.17
C PHE A 145 6.62 -17.39 -0.61
N GLY A 146 5.57 -16.55 -0.66
CA GLY A 146 4.26 -16.97 -1.13
C GLY A 146 4.27 -17.43 -2.58
N GLY A 147 5.01 -16.75 -3.46
CA GLY A 147 5.23 -17.21 -4.84
C GLY A 147 5.90 -18.58 -4.92
N LEU A 148 6.89 -18.86 -4.06
CA LEU A 148 7.54 -20.17 -3.99
C LEU A 148 6.58 -21.26 -3.50
N ILE A 149 5.77 -20.98 -2.50
CA ILE A 149 4.76 -21.93 -1.98
C ILE A 149 3.70 -22.19 -3.05
N ALA A 150 3.21 -21.14 -3.71
CA ALA A 150 2.21 -21.27 -4.77
C ALA A 150 2.71 -22.09 -5.96
N ASP A 151 3.98 -21.96 -6.34
CA ASP A 151 4.60 -22.72 -7.43
C ASP A 151 4.65 -24.24 -7.14
N ASN A 152 4.95 -24.62 -5.88
CA ASN A 152 5.10 -26.01 -5.49
C ASN A 152 3.78 -26.67 -5.02
N LEU A 153 2.90 -25.93 -4.37
CA LEU A 153 1.71 -26.46 -3.68
C LEU A 153 0.39 -25.89 -4.21
N GLY A 154 0.46 -24.95 -5.18
CA GLY A 154 -0.71 -24.25 -5.72
C GLY A 154 -1.17 -23.07 -4.87
N TYR A 155 -1.96 -22.18 -5.47
CA TYR A 155 -2.44 -20.95 -4.84
C TYR A 155 -3.27 -21.20 -3.57
N ALA A 156 -4.20 -22.17 -3.64
CA ALA A 156 -5.05 -22.51 -2.50
C ALA A 156 -4.23 -22.90 -1.26
N SER A 157 -3.21 -23.73 -1.43
CA SER A 157 -2.32 -24.14 -0.35
C SER A 157 -1.52 -22.98 0.24
N ALA A 158 -1.09 -22.04 -0.59
CA ALA A 158 -0.37 -20.86 -0.13
C ALA A 158 -1.26 -19.94 0.75
N PHE A 159 -2.55 -19.80 0.42
CA PHE A 159 -3.53 -19.11 1.29
C PHE A 159 -3.71 -19.85 2.62
N LEU A 160 -3.80 -21.18 2.62
CA LEU A 160 -3.95 -21.98 3.85
C LEU A 160 -2.71 -21.91 4.73
N VAL A 161 -1.50 -21.88 4.13
CA VAL A 161 -0.24 -21.65 4.86
C VAL A 161 -0.24 -20.28 5.51
N SER A 162 -0.62 -19.24 4.79
CA SER A 162 -0.78 -17.88 5.31
C SER A 162 -1.76 -17.86 6.51
N ALA A 163 -2.92 -18.49 6.36
CA ALA A 163 -3.93 -18.59 7.41
C ALA A 163 -3.39 -19.34 8.65
N GLY A 164 -2.71 -20.45 8.46
CA GLY A 164 -2.09 -21.23 9.54
C GLY A 164 -1.04 -20.44 10.30
N LEU A 165 -0.15 -19.74 9.59
CA LEU A 165 0.84 -18.86 10.20
C LEU A 165 0.18 -17.73 10.99
N MET A 166 -0.84 -17.08 10.43
CA MET A 166 -1.56 -16.01 11.12
C MET A 166 -2.29 -16.54 12.36
N ALA A 167 -2.89 -17.72 12.30
CA ALA A 167 -3.52 -18.35 13.46
C ALA A 167 -2.49 -18.65 14.57
N ILE A 168 -1.33 -19.22 14.22
CA ILE A 168 -0.24 -19.46 15.18
C ILE A 168 0.23 -18.15 15.82
N ILE A 169 0.45 -17.12 15.01
CA ILE A 169 0.84 -15.79 15.50
C ILE A 169 -0.25 -15.23 16.43
N GLY A 170 -1.52 -15.29 16.04
CA GLY A 170 -2.64 -14.81 16.86
C GLY A 170 -2.76 -15.53 18.20
N ILE A 171 -2.62 -16.86 18.21
CA ILE A 171 -2.60 -17.67 19.43
C ILE A 171 -1.41 -17.29 20.31
N PHE A 172 -0.21 -17.21 19.75
CA PHE A 172 0.99 -16.79 20.48
C PHE A 172 0.80 -15.40 21.09
N LEU A 173 0.30 -14.44 20.33
CA LEU A 173 0.05 -13.09 20.83
C LEU A 173 -1.01 -13.04 21.92
N HIS A 174 -2.05 -13.88 21.84
CA HIS A 174 -3.07 -13.96 22.88
C HIS A 174 -2.48 -14.33 24.25
N PHE A 175 -1.52 -15.27 24.28
CA PHE A 175 -0.90 -15.73 25.52
C PHE A 175 0.34 -14.91 25.93
N ALA A 176 1.13 -14.45 24.96
CA ALA A 176 2.40 -13.75 25.23
C ALA A 176 2.23 -12.27 25.58
N LEU A 177 1.15 -11.62 25.08
CA LEU A 177 0.97 -10.19 25.33
C LEU A 177 0.27 -9.95 26.67
N PRO A 178 0.81 -9.04 27.51
CA PRO A 178 0.21 -8.70 28.80
C PRO A 178 -1.19 -8.08 28.63
N ARG A 179 -2.06 -8.36 29.59
CA ARG A 179 -3.37 -7.72 29.69
C ARG A 179 -3.24 -6.43 30.48
N GLU A 180 -2.66 -5.42 29.86
CA GLU A 180 -2.55 -4.10 30.47
C GLU A 180 -3.91 -3.40 30.51
N ALA A 181 -4.19 -2.70 31.61
CA ALA A 181 -5.35 -1.83 31.69
C ALA A 181 -5.12 -0.64 30.72
N TRP A 182 -6.00 -0.52 29.73
CA TRP A 182 -5.94 0.59 28.80
C TRP A 182 -6.44 1.87 29.45
N THR A 183 -5.59 2.86 29.55
CA THR A 183 -5.97 4.23 29.93
C THR A 183 -6.11 5.04 28.65
N PRO A 184 -7.33 5.50 28.29
CA PRO A 184 -7.52 6.34 27.12
C PRO A 184 -6.68 7.62 27.24
N GLU A 185 -5.78 7.89 26.30
CA GLU A 185 -5.19 9.22 26.20
C GLU A 185 -6.29 10.23 25.84
N PRO A 186 -6.30 11.42 26.46
CA PRO A 186 -7.22 12.47 26.06
C PRO A 186 -7.01 12.75 24.57
N SER A 187 -7.99 12.38 23.75
CA SER A 187 -7.92 12.69 22.33
C SER A 187 -7.77 14.19 22.17
N ALA A 188 -6.67 14.63 21.57
CA ALA A 188 -6.50 15.99 21.07
C ALA A 188 -7.43 16.25 19.85
N SER A 189 -8.65 15.69 19.91
CA SER A 189 -9.70 15.85 18.92
C SER A 189 -10.42 17.19 19.10
N GLY A 190 -9.72 18.26 18.87
CA GLY A 190 -10.41 19.50 18.53
C GLY A 190 -11.32 19.21 17.32
N ARG A 191 -12.57 19.71 17.35
CA ARG A 191 -13.51 19.59 16.22
C ARG A 191 -12.82 20.06 14.94
N ILE A 192 -12.90 19.24 13.87
CA ILE A 192 -12.40 19.65 12.55
C ILE A 192 -13.22 20.87 12.13
N SER A 193 -12.58 22.02 12.03
CA SER A 193 -13.23 23.20 11.44
C SER A 193 -13.36 22.95 9.94
N LEU A 194 -14.59 22.98 9.42
CA LEU A 194 -14.86 22.89 7.98
C LEU A 194 -14.08 23.96 7.19
N ARG A 195 -13.88 25.15 7.81
CA ARG A 195 -13.03 26.20 7.24
C ARG A 195 -11.56 25.77 7.13
N GLY A 196 -11.04 25.05 8.13
CA GLY A 196 -9.67 24.52 8.10
C GLY A 196 -9.47 23.47 7.00
N LEU A 197 -10.46 22.58 6.79
CA LEU A 197 -10.44 21.63 5.67
C LEU A 197 -10.54 22.36 4.33
N GLY A 198 -11.42 23.36 4.20
CA GLY A 198 -11.51 24.18 3.00
C GLY A 198 -10.18 24.84 2.65
N ALA A 199 -9.52 25.48 3.63
CA ALA A 199 -8.19 26.07 3.44
C ALA A 199 -7.13 25.04 3.04
N PHE A 200 -7.18 23.82 3.61
CA PHE A 200 -6.25 22.73 3.31
C PHE A 200 -6.32 22.29 1.85
N PHE A 201 -7.53 22.07 1.33
CA PHE A 201 -7.75 21.66 -0.07
C PHE A 201 -7.68 22.84 -1.06
N SER A 202 -7.72 24.09 -0.59
CA SER A 202 -7.50 25.28 -1.42
C SER A 202 -6.03 25.65 -1.55
N ASP A 203 -5.15 25.10 -0.70
CA ASP A 203 -3.71 25.33 -0.82
C ASP A 203 -3.14 24.57 -2.03
N ILE A 204 -2.59 25.32 -2.99
CA ILE A 204 -2.13 24.76 -4.27
C ILE A 204 -0.98 23.78 -4.11
N LYS A 205 -0.10 23.97 -3.10
CA LYS A 205 1.01 23.04 -2.83
C LYS A 205 0.48 21.73 -2.24
N MET A 206 -0.47 21.83 -1.29
CA MET A 206 -1.03 20.65 -0.66
C MET A 206 -1.88 19.85 -1.65
N THR A 207 -2.76 20.47 -2.38
CA THR A 207 -3.59 19.82 -3.41
C THR A 207 -2.73 19.25 -4.53
N GLY A 208 -1.70 19.99 -4.96
CA GLY A 208 -0.71 19.50 -5.91
C GLY A 208 0.06 18.27 -5.41
N LEU A 209 0.45 18.24 -4.13
CA LEU A 209 1.08 17.08 -3.51
C LEU A 209 0.12 15.87 -3.48
N LEU A 210 -1.12 16.05 -3.01
CA LEU A 210 -2.09 14.98 -2.89
C LEU A 210 -2.44 14.36 -4.25
N LEU A 211 -2.84 15.19 -5.22
CA LEU A 211 -3.36 14.75 -6.51
C LEU A 211 -2.28 14.58 -7.59
N GLY A 212 -1.16 15.30 -7.48
CA GLY A 212 -0.07 15.26 -8.44
C GLY A 212 1.08 14.29 -8.08
N ASN A 213 1.13 13.82 -6.84
CA ASN A 213 2.20 12.91 -6.41
C ASN A 213 1.71 11.73 -5.56
N ILE A 214 1.05 11.96 -4.41
CA ILE A 214 0.68 10.86 -3.49
C ILE A 214 -0.28 9.88 -4.15
N PHE A 215 -1.44 10.36 -4.59
CA PHE A 215 -2.44 9.52 -5.26
C PHE A 215 -1.88 8.81 -6.50
N PRO A 216 -1.20 9.49 -7.46
CA PRO A 216 -0.68 8.82 -8.65
C PRO A 216 0.41 7.79 -8.36
N CYS A 217 1.34 8.07 -7.44
CA CYS A 217 2.39 7.11 -7.09
C CYS A 217 1.80 5.85 -6.44
N ALA A 218 0.85 6.00 -5.52
CA ALA A 218 0.16 4.88 -4.88
C ALA A 218 -0.67 4.07 -5.88
N PHE A 219 -1.41 4.75 -6.75
CA PHE A 219 -2.19 4.16 -7.84
C PHE A 219 -1.31 3.29 -8.74
N VAL A 220 -0.23 3.86 -9.28
CA VAL A 220 0.67 3.15 -10.20
C VAL A 220 1.39 2.00 -9.52
N THR A 221 1.82 2.17 -8.28
CA THR A 221 2.52 1.11 -7.55
C THR A 221 1.64 -0.13 -7.43
N VAL A 222 0.39 -0.01 -6.99
CA VAL A 222 -0.48 -1.18 -6.82
C VAL A 222 -0.96 -1.71 -8.17
N CYS A 223 -1.38 -0.84 -9.10
CA CYS A 223 -1.91 -1.30 -10.38
C CYS A 223 -0.85 -1.98 -11.26
N LEU A 224 0.40 -1.51 -11.27
CA LEU A 224 1.46 -2.16 -12.04
C LEU A 224 2.09 -3.32 -11.26
N PHE A 225 2.53 -3.09 -10.04
CA PHE A 225 3.33 -4.06 -9.30
C PHE A 225 2.51 -5.24 -8.77
N GLN A 226 1.32 -4.98 -8.20
CA GLN A 226 0.51 -6.05 -7.59
C GLN A 226 -0.55 -6.61 -8.51
N PHE A 227 -0.94 -5.90 -9.58
CA PHE A 227 -1.98 -6.35 -10.50
C PHE A 227 -1.42 -6.69 -11.88
N PHE A 228 -0.92 -5.72 -12.64
CA PHE A 228 -0.53 -5.91 -14.04
C PHE A 228 0.64 -6.87 -14.23
N LEU A 229 1.72 -6.67 -13.48
CA LEU A 229 2.93 -7.51 -13.63
C LEU A 229 2.69 -8.99 -13.32
N PRO A 230 2.02 -9.38 -12.22
CA PRO A 230 1.69 -10.79 -12.00
C PRO A 230 0.88 -11.39 -13.13
N VAL A 231 -0.15 -10.68 -13.63
CA VAL A 231 -1.01 -11.16 -14.70
C VAL A 231 -0.24 -11.30 -16.02
N SER A 232 0.49 -10.28 -16.44
CA SER A 232 1.25 -10.28 -17.69
C SER A 232 2.38 -11.31 -17.69
N LEU A 233 3.08 -11.46 -16.59
CA LEU A 233 4.15 -12.47 -16.45
C LEU A 233 3.58 -13.89 -16.44
N SER A 234 2.46 -14.13 -15.79
CA SER A 234 1.77 -15.43 -15.82
C SER A 234 1.30 -15.78 -17.24
N GLN A 235 0.73 -14.81 -17.97
CA GLN A 235 0.34 -14.99 -19.37
C GLN A 235 1.55 -15.26 -20.28
N ALA A 236 2.73 -14.73 -19.95
CA ALA A 236 3.99 -15.02 -20.62
C ALA A 236 4.62 -16.37 -20.19
N GLY A 237 3.95 -17.18 -19.35
CA GLY A 237 4.41 -18.49 -18.91
C GLY A 237 5.44 -18.45 -17.77
N VAL A 238 5.62 -17.31 -17.10
CA VAL A 238 6.51 -17.19 -15.93
C VAL A 238 5.84 -17.85 -14.73
N SER A 239 6.57 -18.74 -14.04
CA SER A 239 6.04 -19.43 -12.87
C SER A 239 5.76 -18.48 -11.68
N PRO A 240 4.89 -18.86 -10.73
CA PRO A 240 4.63 -18.09 -9.52
C PRO A 240 5.91 -17.78 -8.72
N ALA A 241 6.88 -18.70 -8.67
CA ALA A 241 8.20 -18.46 -8.07
C ALA A 241 8.99 -17.39 -8.84
N GLY A 242 8.90 -17.38 -10.17
CA GLY A 242 9.49 -16.35 -11.04
C GLY A 242 8.92 -14.96 -10.72
N ILE A 243 7.60 -14.85 -10.59
CA ILE A 243 6.89 -13.62 -10.20
C ILE A 243 7.35 -13.19 -8.78
N GLY A 244 7.44 -14.13 -7.82
CA GLY A 244 7.97 -13.84 -6.49
C GLY A 244 9.39 -13.27 -6.50
N ARG A 245 10.26 -13.70 -7.42
CA ARG A 245 11.62 -13.14 -7.59
C ARG A 245 11.59 -11.70 -8.09
N VAL A 246 10.64 -11.35 -8.95
CA VAL A 246 10.44 -9.95 -9.39
C VAL A 246 10.02 -9.08 -8.20
N PHE A 247 9.17 -9.59 -7.31
CA PHE A 247 8.82 -8.92 -6.06
C PHE A 247 10.04 -8.75 -5.14
N LEU A 248 10.94 -9.73 -5.05
CA LEU A 248 12.20 -9.61 -4.28
C LEU A 248 13.06 -8.43 -4.73
N LEU A 249 13.14 -8.12 -6.02
CA LEU A 249 13.90 -6.97 -6.50
C LEU A 249 13.36 -5.65 -5.91
N PHE A 250 12.04 -5.47 -5.89
CA PHE A 250 11.41 -4.30 -5.27
C PHE A 250 11.81 -4.17 -3.80
N CYS A 251 11.83 -5.29 -3.08
CA CYS A 251 12.31 -5.38 -1.71
C CYS A 251 13.71 -4.88 -1.52
N LEU A 252 14.63 -5.47 -2.27
CA LEU A 252 16.06 -5.19 -2.15
C LEU A 252 16.34 -3.71 -2.38
N VAL A 253 15.71 -3.13 -3.40
CA VAL A 253 15.85 -1.70 -3.70
C VAL A 253 15.37 -0.84 -2.53
N ILE A 254 14.18 -1.10 -1.97
CA ILE A 254 13.65 -0.29 -0.87
C ILE A 254 14.49 -0.47 0.40
N ILE A 255 14.89 -1.69 0.75
CA ILE A 255 15.64 -1.97 1.99
C ILE A 255 17.03 -1.33 1.94
N TYR A 256 17.75 -1.48 0.83
CA TYR A 256 19.12 -0.99 0.73
C TYR A 256 19.22 0.48 0.33
N LEU A 257 18.38 0.93 -0.61
CA LEU A 257 18.46 2.30 -1.13
C LEU A 257 17.52 3.28 -0.40
N GLY A 258 16.45 2.80 0.25
CA GLY A 258 15.54 3.65 1.02
C GLY A 258 16.26 4.50 2.09
N PRO A 259 17.10 3.92 2.97
CA PRO A 259 17.86 4.70 3.96
C PRO A 259 18.88 5.67 3.34
N PHE A 260 19.40 5.35 2.15
CA PHE A 260 20.30 6.24 1.42
C PHE A 260 19.54 7.47 0.90
N PHE A 261 18.42 7.24 0.20
CA PHE A 261 17.58 8.33 -0.31
C PHE A 261 16.93 9.13 0.83
N GLY A 262 16.52 8.48 1.92
CA GLY A 262 16.01 9.19 3.11
C GLY A 262 17.00 10.24 3.61
N ARG A 263 18.26 9.84 3.82
CA ARG A 263 19.33 10.78 4.24
C ARG A 263 19.63 11.87 3.21
N ALA A 264 19.53 11.55 1.92
CA ALA A 264 19.73 12.54 0.84
C ALA A 264 18.59 13.56 0.79
N VAL A 265 17.35 13.10 0.94
CA VAL A 265 16.15 13.95 1.00
C VAL A 265 16.17 14.85 2.24
N ASP A 266 16.54 14.32 3.42
CA ASP A 266 16.61 15.10 4.66
C ASP A 266 17.61 16.26 4.57
N LYS A 267 18.73 16.04 3.89
CA LYS A 267 19.77 17.07 3.66
C LYS A 267 19.42 18.04 2.53
N SER A 268 18.43 17.72 1.72
CA SER A 268 18.07 18.54 0.55
C SER A 268 17.21 19.74 0.96
N PRO A 269 17.56 20.97 0.53
CA PRO A 269 16.74 22.16 0.77
C PRO A 269 15.46 22.17 -0.07
N ASN A 270 15.36 21.35 -1.10
CA ASN A 270 14.24 21.33 -2.03
C ASN A 270 13.70 19.89 -2.23
N LYS A 271 12.76 19.48 -1.38
CA LYS A 271 12.14 18.18 -1.43
C LYS A 271 11.26 17.97 -2.67
N LEU A 272 10.74 19.06 -3.25
CA LEU A 272 9.91 19.00 -4.46
C LEU A 272 10.67 18.35 -5.63
N VAL A 273 11.98 18.60 -5.77
CA VAL A 273 12.80 18.01 -6.85
C VAL A 273 12.85 16.49 -6.73
N TRP A 274 12.94 15.97 -5.51
CA TRP A 274 12.94 14.53 -5.25
C TRP A 274 11.59 13.90 -5.57
N LEU A 275 10.48 14.55 -5.20
CA LEU A 275 9.12 14.09 -5.47
C LEU A 275 8.82 14.07 -6.98
N VAL A 276 9.19 15.12 -7.69
CA VAL A 276 9.04 15.22 -9.15
C VAL A 276 9.93 14.19 -9.86
N GLY A 277 11.17 14.04 -9.40
CA GLY A 277 12.10 13.02 -9.92
C GLY A 277 11.57 11.60 -9.72
N GLY A 278 11.02 11.31 -8.54
CA GLY A 278 10.33 10.04 -8.26
C GLY A 278 9.15 9.79 -9.20
N GLY A 279 8.33 10.82 -9.46
CA GLY A 279 7.24 10.73 -10.43
C GLY A 279 7.72 10.38 -11.85
N PHE A 280 8.85 10.93 -12.31
CA PHE A 280 9.44 10.56 -13.60
C PHE A 280 10.00 9.13 -13.61
N LEU A 281 10.53 8.62 -12.50
CA LEU A 281 10.93 7.21 -12.39
C LEU A 281 9.71 6.27 -12.52
N CYS A 282 8.58 6.65 -11.94
CA CYS A 282 7.33 5.93 -12.07
C CYS A 282 6.87 5.84 -13.54
N ILE A 283 6.92 6.98 -14.27
CA ILE A 283 6.63 7.05 -15.70
C ILE A 283 7.64 6.21 -16.48
N GLY A 284 8.93 6.27 -16.14
CA GLY A 284 9.97 5.45 -16.74
C GLY A 284 9.71 3.96 -16.62
N GLY A 285 9.12 3.51 -15.48
CA GLY A 285 8.68 2.12 -15.29
C GLY A 285 7.61 1.69 -16.29
N ILE A 286 6.65 2.57 -16.60
CA ILE A 286 5.63 2.31 -17.62
C ILE A 286 6.25 2.27 -19.01
N ILE A 287 7.14 3.21 -19.31
CA ILE A 287 7.84 3.26 -20.61
C ILE A 287 8.69 2.00 -20.81
N ALA A 288 9.32 1.48 -19.76
CA ALA A 288 10.07 0.23 -19.82
C ALA A 288 9.18 -0.96 -20.23
N LEU A 289 7.93 -1.02 -19.78
CA LEU A 289 6.95 -2.03 -20.20
C LEU A 289 6.51 -1.89 -21.66
N LEU A 290 6.60 -0.68 -22.24
CA LEU A 290 6.24 -0.41 -23.64
C LEU A 290 7.40 -0.67 -24.62
N LEU A 291 8.66 -0.54 -24.14
CA LEU A 291 9.85 -0.62 -24.99
C LEU A 291 10.60 -1.95 -24.88
N LEU A 292 10.41 -2.68 -23.80
CA LEU A 292 11.08 -3.96 -23.54
C LEU A 292 10.05 -5.08 -23.47
N ASP A 293 10.51 -6.31 -23.66
CA ASP A 293 9.65 -7.50 -23.62
C ASP A 293 10.02 -8.45 -22.47
N GLY A 294 9.04 -9.23 -22.02
CA GLY A 294 9.21 -10.35 -21.11
C GLY A 294 9.79 -9.94 -19.72
N LEU A 295 10.68 -10.76 -19.20
CA LEU A 295 11.28 -10.55 -17.87
C LEU A 295 12.14 -9.28 -17.79
N ALA A 296 12.78 -8.85 -18.88
CA ALA A 296 13.57 -7.63 -18.90
C ALA A 296 12.69 -6.38 -18.65
N ALA A 297 11.52 -6.31 -19.29
CA ALA A 297 10.53 -5.26 -19.06
C ALA A 297 10.08 -5.25 -17.60
N ALA A 298 9.76 -6.41 -17.03
CA ALA A 298 9.31 -6.54 -15.65
C ALA A 298 10.39 -6.09 -14.65
N PHE A 299 11.62 -6.54 -14.80
CA PHE A 299 12.72 -6.13 -13.92
C PHE A 299 13.03 -4.63 -14.03
N ALA A 300 13.04 -4.05 -15.23
CA ALA A 300 13.24 -2.63 -15.43
C ALA A 300 12.11 -1.80 -14.79
N CYS A 301 10.85 -2.19 -15.03
CA CYS A 301 9.69 -1.55 -14.43
C CYS A 301 9.76 -1.58 -12.90
N VAL A 302 10.00 -2.77 -12.33
CA VAL A 302 10.05 -2.96 -10.87
C VAL A 302 11.21 -2.19 -10.25
N ALA A 303 12.40 -2.18 -10.88
CA ALA A 303 13.53 -1.40 -10.39
C ALA A 303 13.21 0.10 -10.34
N LEU A 304 12.60 0.65 -11.40
CA LEU A 304 12.22 2.06 -11.46
C LEU A 304 11.09 2.41 -10.49
N LEU A 305 10.08 1.54 -10.33
CA LEU A 305 9.02 1.72 -9.33
C LEU A 305 9.56 1.64 -7.91
N ALA A 306 10.48 0.73 -7.63
CA ALA A 306 11.10 0.60 -6.32
C ALA A 306 11.97 1.82 -5.98
N LEU A 307 12.73 2.35 -6.94
CA LEU A 307 13.47 3.59 -6.78
C LEU A 307 12.54 4.79 -6.55
N CYS A 308 11.45 4.88 -7.32
CA CYS A 308 10.40 5.88 -7.08
C CYS A 308 9.91 5.79 -5.64
N ASN A 309 9.48 4.61 -5.19
CA ASN A 309 8.92 4.42 -3.85
C ASN A 309 9.96 4.73 -2.75
N ALA A 310 11.23 4.33 -2.91
CA ALA A 310 12.29 4.62 -1.95
C ALA A 310 12.53 6.13 -1.76
N ILE A 311 12.43 6.91 -2.84
CA ILE A 311 12.57 8.36 -2.82
C ILE A 311 11.32 9.02 -2.25
N VAL A 312 10.16 8.66 -2.81
CA VAL A 312 8.88 9.32 -2.55
C VAL A 312 8.40 9.08 -1.11
N ALA A 313 8.51 7.86 -0.59
CA ALA A 313 8.15 7.54 0.79
C ALA A 313 8.93 8.39 1.83
N SER A 314 10.20 8.71 1.53
CA SER A 314 11.01 9.57 2.41
C SER A 314 10.64 11.05 2.31
N ALA A 315 10.20 11.51 1.14
CA ALA A 315 10.02 12.94 0.85
C ALA A 315 8.58 13.43 1.08
N GLN A 316 7.56 12.60 0.82
CA GLN A 316 6.15 13.02 0.85
C GLN A 316 5.70 13.51 2.23
N GLY A 317 5.93 12.71 3.27
CA GLY A 317 5.53 13.06 4.63
C GLY A 317 6.21 14.33 5.14
N THR A 318 7.50 14.46 4.92
CA THR A 318 8.28 15.65 5.32
C THR A 318 7.84 16.88 4.54
N TYR A 319 7.67 16.78 3.22
CA TYR A 319 7.19 17.88 2.39
C TYR A 319 5.76 18.32 2.78
N ALA A 320 4.86 17.37 3.04
CA ALA A 320 3.49 17.66 3.48
C ALA A 320 3.47 18.50 4.77
N LEU A 321 4.33 18.15 5.75
CA LEU A 321 4.41 18.83 7.04
C LEU A 321 5.11 20.20 6.96
N GLU A 322 5.93 20.45 5.93
CA GLU A 322 6.56 21.74 5.69
C GLU A 322 5.62 22.77 5.07
N ILE A 323 4.53 22.35 4.43
CA ILE A 323 3.53 23.26 3.85
C ILE A 323 2.82 24.03 4.98
N PRO A 324 2.74 25.37 4.90
CA PRO A 324 2.20 26.18 6.02
C PRO A 324 0.80 25.82 6.47
N VAL A 325 -0.07 25.37 5.57
CA VAL A 325 -1.45 24.94 5.89
C VAL A 325 -1.49 23.74 6.83
N SER A 326 -0.46 22.88 6.82
CA SER A 326 -0.36 21.72 7.72
C SER A 326 -0.25 22.13 9.19
N ARG A 327 0.37 23.29 9.47
CA ARG A 327 0.44 23.85 10.84
C ARG A 327 -0.93 24.33 11.34
N GLN A 328 -1.78 24.83 10.43
CA GLN A 328 -3.13 25.31 10.78
C GLN A 328 -4.10 24.15 11.05
N VAL A 329 -3.98 23.06 10.28
CA VAL A 329 -4.85 21.89 10.40
C VAL A 329 -4.33 20.91 11.47
N GLY A 330 -3.03 20.92 11.72
CA GLY A 330 -2.34 20.03 12.66
C GLY A 330 -1.69 18.83 11.97
N SER A 331 -0.50 18.45 12.43
CA SER A 331 0.33 17.40 11.81
C SER A 331 -0.37 16.03 11.73
N GLY A 332 -1.07 15.61 12.78
CA GLY A 332 -1.78 14.33 12.79
C GLY A 332 -2.90 14.25 11.74
N ARG A 333 -3.62 15.35 11.51
CA ARG A 333 -4.66 15.42 10.48
C ARG A 333 -4.08 15.45 9.09
N THR A 334 -2.99 16.18 8.88
CA THR A 334 -2.26 16.19 7.61
C THR A 334 -1.83 14.79 7.23
N VAL A 335 -1.23 14.03 8.15
CA VAL A 335 -0.84 12.63 7.94
C VAL A 335 -2.07 11.75 7.69
N GLY A 336 -3.18 11.98 8.39
CA GLY A 336 -4.43 11.25 8.15
C GLY A 336 -4.98 11.44 6.73
N ILE A 337 -5.04 12.69 6.23
CA ILE A 337 -5.49 12.99 4.87
C ILE A 337 -4.51 12.41 3.84
N TYR A 338 -3.21 12.51 4.09
CA TYR A 338 -2.17 11.88 3.28
C TYR A 338 -2.44 10.37 3.13
N ASN A 339 -2.60 9.64 4.23
CA ASN A 339 -2.83 8.19 4.22
C ASN A 339 -4.13 7.81 3.52
N ILE A 340 -5.21 8.59 3.68
CA ILE A 340 -6.47 8.37 2.96
C ILE A 340 -6.26 8.57 1.45
N THR A 341 -5.52 9.58 1.03
CA THR A 341 -5.24 9.84 -0.38
C THR A 341 -4.41 8.71 -1.00
N GLU A 342 -3.40 8.23 -0.29
CA GLU A 342 -2.59 7.07 -0.69
C GLU A 342 -3.46 5.81 -0.85
N LEU A 343 -4.29 5.52 0.14
CA LEU A 343 -5.18 4.36 0.13
C LEU A 343 -6.21 4.41 -1.02
N LEU A 344 -6.75 5.60 -1.33
CA LEU A 344 -7.64 5.79 -2.49
C LEU A 344 -6.92 5.47 -3.81
N GLY A 345 -5.66 5.86 -3.95
CA GLY A 345 -4.84 5.49 -5.11
C GLY A 345 -4.67 3.97 -5.21
N GLN A 346 -4.30 3.33 -4.12
CA GLN A 346 -4.13 1.87 -4.07
C GLN A 346 -5.43 1.11 -4.39
N MET A 347 -6.56 1.58 -3.86
CA MET A 347 -7.88 0.97 -4.07
C MET A 347 -8.34 1.09 -5.53
N LEU A 348 -8.18 2.25 -6.15
CA LEU A 348 -8.70 2.50 -7.50
C LEU A 348 -7.79 1.93 -8.61
N GLY A 349 -6.50 1.74 -8.33
CA GLY A 349 -5.50 1.34 -9.32
C GLY A 349 -5.86 0.09 -10.12
N PRO A 350 -6.05 -1.08 -9.50
CA PRO A 350 -6.29 -2.33 -10.22
C PRO A 350 -7.53 -2.32 -11.09
N VAL A 351 -8.66 -1.87 -10.56
CA VAL A 351 -9.93 -1.80 -11.29
C VAL A 351 -9.87 -0.80 -12.45
N ALA A 352 -9.29 0.38 -12.21
CA ALA A 352 -9.17 1.39 -13.26
C ALA A 352 -8.25 0.93 -14.38
N LEU A 353 -7.12 0.30 -14.07
CA LEU A 353 -6.23 -0.24 -15.10
C LEU A 353 -6.91 -1.39 -15.86
N GLY A 354 -7.61 -2.31 -15.16
CA GLY A 354 -8.38 -3.37 -15.80
C GLY A 354 -9.42 -2.81 -16.79
N GLN A 355 -10.15 -1.77 -16.39
CA GLN A 355 -11.12 -1.09 -17.29
C GLN A 355 -10.44 -0.42 -18.48
N VAL A 356 -9.30 0.23 -18.28
CA VAL A 356 -8.53 0.87 -19.35
C VAL A 356 -8.00 -0.17 -20.36
N ILE A 357 -7.48 -1.29 -19.85
CA ILE A 357 -7.00 -2.41 -20.70
C ILE A 357 -8.16 -3.01 -21.50
N ALA A 358 -9.31 -3.25 -20.87
CA ALA A 358 -10.48 -3.81 -21.53
C ALA A 358 -11.02 -2.92 -22.66
N LEU A 359 -10.94 -1.58 -22.52
CA LEU A 359 -11.46 -0.64 -23.53
C LEU A 359 -10.46 -0.34 -24.64
N TRP A 360 -9.18 -0.19 -24.33
CA TRP A 360 -8.17 0.34 -25.25
C TRP A 360 -6.99 -0.60 -25.51
N GLY A 361 -6.96 -1.75 -24.85
CA GLY A 361 -5.85 -2.69 -24.90
C GLY A 361 -4.66 -2.23 -24.04
N VAL A 362 -3.71 -3.15 -23.84
CA VAL A 362 -2.58 -2.98 -22.91
C VAL A 362 -1.69 -1.79 -23.30
N ASN A 363 -1.20 -1.75 -24.54
CA ASN A 363 -0.23 -0.73 -24.97
C ASN A 363 -0.81 0.68 -24.93
N SER A 364 -2.02 0.86 -25.47
CA SER A 364 -2.71 2.16 -25.48
C SER A 364 -3.06 2.59 -24.04
N GLY A 365 -3.47 1.65 -23.20
CA GLY A 365 -3.77 1.91 -21.78
C GLY A 365 -2.55 2.36 -20.99
N LEU A 366 -1.43 1.66 -21.14
CA LEU A 366 -0.16 2.04 -20.49
C LEU A 366 0.36 3.38 -21.00
N LEU A 367 0.27 3.65 -22.30
CA LEU A 367 0.68 4.94 -22.87
C LEU A 367 -0.20 6.09 -22.35
N GLY A 368 -1.52 5.88 -22.31
CA GLY A 368 -2.46 6.87 -21.76
C GLY A 368 -2.18 7.15 -20.29
N MET A 369 -1.91 6.10 -19.49
CA MET A 369 -1.54 6.24 -18.08
C MET A 369 -0.23 7.03 -17.93
N ALA A 370 0.81 6.73 -18.72
CA ALA A 370 2.07 7.47 -18.71
C ALA A 370 1.87 8.95 -19.04
N ALA A 371 1.03 9.25 -20.04
CA ALA A 371 0.71 10.63 -20.41
C ALA A 371 -0.01 11.40 -19.29
N VAL A 372 -1.03 10.80 -18.68
CA VAL A 372 -1.75 11.41 -17.55
C VAL A 372 -0.81 11.67 -16.38
N LEU A 373 0.03 10.69 -16.03
CA LEU A 373 1.02 10.85 -14.96
C LEU A 373 2.04 11.94 -15.25
N ALA A 374 2.50 12.04 -16.51
CA ALA A 374 3.42 13.10 -16.93
C ALA A 374 2.77 14.48 -16.74
N VAL A 375 1.52 14.65 -17.17
CA VAL A 375 0.77 15.90 -16.97
C VAL A 375 0.63 16.22 -15.48
N LEU A 376 0.19 15.26 -14.66
CA LEU A 376 0.02 15.47 -13.22
C LEU A 376 1.36 15.82 -12.53
N ASN A 377 2.45 15.13 -12.90
CA ASN A 377 3.77 15.40 -12.33
C ASN A 377 4.32 16.77 -12.74
N ILE A 378 4.09 17.20 -14.00
CA ILE A 378 4.44 18.56 -14.47
C ILE A 378 3.60 19.61 -13.74
N LEU A 379 2.29 19.43 -13.61
CA LEU A 379 1.42 20.34 -12.87
C LEU A 379 1.89 20.46 -11.41
N PHE A 380 2.23 19.33 -10.77
CA PHE A 380 2.80 19.34 -9.43
C PHE A 380 4.12 20.10 -9.35
N ALA A 381 5.03 19.92 -10.32
CA ALA A 381 6.28 20.68 -10.38
C ALA A 381 6.05 22.20 -10.48
N LEU A 382 5.01 22.63 -11.19
CA LEU A 382 4.65 24.05 -11.35
C LEU A 382 4.12 24.66 -10.05
N THR A 383 3.46 23.88 -9.16
CA THR A 383 2.97 24.40 -7.87
C THR A 383 4.08 25.02 -7.03
N GLY A 384 5.29 24.42 -7.11
CA GLY A 384 6.48 24.95 -6.42
C GLY A 384 7.01 26.27 -6.97
N ARG A 385 6.76 26.56 -8.26
CA ARG A 385 7.15 27.82 -8.91
C ARG A 385 6.13 28.93 -8.66
N LEU A 386 4.85 28.61 -8.77
CA LEU A 386 3.75 29.57 -8.54
C LEU A 386 3.76 30.14 -7.11
N ALA A 387 4.10 29.31 -6.14
CA ALA A 387 4.17 29.75 -4.75
C ALA A 387 5.40 30.58 -4.40
N LYS A 388 6.42 30.65 -5.27
CA LYS A 388 7.55 31.61 -5.14
C LYS A 388 7.25 32.95 -5.81
N ALA A 389 6.35 32.97 -6.79
CA ALA A 389 5.95 34.19 -7.48
C ALA A 389 4.85 34.99 -6.73
N GLY A 390 4.17 34.37 -5.78
CA GLY A 390 3.14 34.98 -4.94
C GLY A 390 3.59 35.34 -3.51
N ALA A 391 4.86 35.10 -3.17
CA ALA A 391 5.48 35.49 -1.90
C ALA A 391 6.46 36.65 -2.13
#